data_035d184ed20b5873fb13ab1a042abd53
#
_entry.id   035d184ed20b5873fb13ab1a042abd53
#
_cell.length_a   1.000
_cell.length_b   1.000
_cell.length_c   1.000
_cell.angle_alpha   90.00
_cell.angle_beta   90.00
_cell.angle_gamma   90.00
#
_symmetry.space_group_name_H-M   'P 1'
#
loop_
_entity.id
_entity.type
_entity.pdbx_description
1 polymer ?
#
loop_
_entity_poly.entity_id
_entity_poly.type
_entity_poly.pdbx_seq_one_letter_code
_entity_poly.pdbx_strand_id
1 'polypeptide(L)'
;LFACRIIPYRGSWLDFEFDAKDIVFARIDRRRKLPVTTLLYALGLDQESIMDAYYNTVDYTLRRGEGWVTKFFPERVRGTRPVHDLVDADTGEIIAEATKKITPRAVKKLIDEGNVKNLLVPFDQIVGKFVSKDIINEDTGAIYVEAGDELTWTVDKDGEVTGGSLKELLDAGITEIPVLDIDNITVGPYMRNTMAQDKNMNRDTALMDIYRVMRPGEPPTVDAASALFDTLFFDSERYDLSAVGRVKMNMRLALDKPDTQRTLDREDIVACIKALVELRDGK
;
A
#
# COMPACT_ATOMS: atom_id res chain seq x y z
N LEU A 1 18.17 -10.83 4.52
CA LEU A 1 17.01 -10.53 5.37
C LEU A 1 16.83 -9.01 5.42
N PHE A 2 15.65 -8.52 5.02
CA PHE A 2 15.31 -7.11 5.11
C PHE A 2 14.71 -6.82 6.48
N ALA A 3 15.38 -6.01 7.27
CA ALA A 3 14.96 -5.62 8.61
C ALA A 3 15.47 -4.23 8.96
N CYS A 4 14.75 -3.54 9.82
CA CYS A 4 15.21 -2.32 10.46
C CYS A 4 14.76 -2.28 11.92
N ARG A 5 15.43 -1.44 12.70
CA ARG A 5 15.21 -1.36 14.16
C ARG A 5 15.34 0.07 14.65
N ILE A 6 14.40 0.46 15.49
CA ILE A 6 14.48 1.71 16.25
C ILE A 6 14.92 1.34 17.67
N ILE A 7 16.10 1.80 18.06
CA ILE A 7 16.67 1.57 19.40
C ILE A 7 16.72 2.92 20.12
N PRO A 8 15.85 3.17 21.11
CA PRO A 8 15.91 4.39 21.90
C PRO A 8 17.08 4.35 22.89
N TYR A 9 17.45 5.51 23.43
CA TYR A 9 18.33 5.60 24.58
C TYR A 9 17.67 4.98 25.83
N ARG A 10 16.35 5.20 25.98
CA ARG A 10 15.51 4.61 27.03
C ARG A 10 14.14 4.31 26.47
N GLY A 11 13.61 3.12 26.69
CA GLY A 11 12.28 2.70 26.28
C GLY A 11 12.25 1.44 25.45
N SER A 12 11.10 1.14 24.90
CA SER A 12 10.84 -0.07 24.12
C SER A 12 11.52 -0.04 22.76
N TRP A 13 12.06 -1.19 22.36
CA TRP A 13 12.61 -1.41 21.02
C TRP A 13 11.50 -1.73 20.04
N LEU A 14 11.67 -1.29 18.82
CA LEU A 14 10.72 -1.56 17.73
C LEU A 14 11.48 -2.09 16.52
N ASP A 15 11.21 -3.35 16.18
CA ASP A 15 11.81 -4.04 15.04
C ASP A 15 10.78 -4.20 13.93
N PHE A 16 11.22 -3.99 12.69
CA PHE A 16 10.46 -4.31 11.50
C PHE A 16 11.23 -5.31 10.65
N GLU A 17 10.55 -6.33 10.14
CA GLU A 17 11.17 -7.38 9.34
C GLU A 17 10.23 -7.93 8.27
N PHE A 18 10.80 -8.38 7.16
CA PHE A 18 10.10 -9.20 6.18
C PHE A 18 10.26 -10.68 6.54
N ASP A 19 9.20 -11.46 6.34
CA ASP A 19 9.30 -12.92 6.42
C ASP A 19 9.58 -13.54 5.04
N ALA A 20 9.64 -14.89 5.00
CA ALA A 20 9.88 -15.62 3.75
C ALA A 20 8.77 -15.47 2.69
N LYS A 21 7.58 -15.01 3.10
CA LYS A 21 6.43 -14.76 2.22
C LYS A 21 6.27 -13.29 1.83
N ASP A 22 7.30 -12.48 2.10
CA ASP A 22 7.27 -11.03 1.88
C ASP A 22 6.17 -10.28 2.64
N ILE A 23 5.77 -10.80 3.80
CA ILE A 23 4.88 -10.12 4.74
C ILE A 23 5.72 -9.32 5.72
N VAL A 24 5.28 -8.10 6.03
CA VAL A 24 5.99 -7.19 6.93
C VAL A 24 5.47 -7.33 8.35
N PHE A 25 6.38 -7.60 9.28
CA PHE A 25 6.08 -7.78 10.69
C PHE A 25 6.75 -6.72 11.56
N ALA A 26 6.12 -6.45 12.70
CA ALA A 26 6.68 -5.65 13.78
C ALA A 26 6.88 -6.51 15.02
N ARG A 27 7.95 -6.25 15.78
CA ARG A 27 8.20 -6.80 17.12
C ARG A 27 8.44 -5.66 18.10
N ILE A 28 7.78 -5.69 19.21
CA ILE A 28 7.99 -4.76 20.31
C ILE A 28 8.77 -5.52 21.38
N ASP A 29 9.91 -4.98 21.80
CA ASP A 29 10.79 -5.58 22.81
C ASP A 29 11.14 -7.05 22.53
N ARG A 30 11.36 -7.39 21.25
CA ARG A 30 11.69 -8.75 20.78
C ARG A 30 10.64 -9.80 21.10
N ARG A 31 9.43 -9.41 21.42
CA ARG A 31 8.32 -10.32 21.69
C ARG A 31 7.79 -10.94 20.38
N ARG A 32 6.72 -11.70 20.46
CA ARG A 32 6.08 -12.31 19.30
C ARG A 32 5.74 -11.27 18.23
N LYS A 33 6.03 -11.57 16.96
CA LYS A 33 5.77 -10.68 15.84
C LYS A 33 4.28 -10.52 15.58
N LEU A 34 3.92 -9.32 15.16
CA LEU A 34 2.59 -8.93 14.69
C LEU A 34 2.71 -8.42 13.26
N PRO A 35 1.69 -8.59 12.41
CA PRO A 35 1.66 -7.86 11.14
C PRO A 35 1.87 -6.37 11.40
N VAL A 36 2.67 -5.72 10.57
CA VAL A 36 2.95 -4.28 10.77
C VAL A 36 1.70 -3.42 10.67
N THR A 37 0.69 -3.88 9.94
CA THR A 37 -0.62 -3.24 9.83
C THR A 37 -1.36 -3.20 11.16
N THR A 38 -1.19 -4.19 12.04
CA THR A 38 -1.72 -4.15 13.41
C THR A 38 -1.22 -2.92 14.15
N LEU A 39 0.08 -2.62 14.07
CA LEU A 39 0.65 -1.42 14.66
C LEU A 39 0.07 -0.14 14.03
N LEU A 40 -0.12 -0.12 12.72
CA LEU A 40 -0.68 1.03 12.01
C LEU A 40 -2.14 1.28 12.37
N TYR A 41 -2.96 0.25 12.52
CA TYR A 41 -4.32 0.39 13.05
C TYR A 41 -4.34 0.95 14.47
N ALA A 42 -3.46 0.45 15.33
CA ALA A 42 -3.31 0.97 16.70
C ALA A 42 -2.93 2.45 16.73
N LEU A 43 -2.18 2.94 15.74
CA LEU A 43 -1.83 4.34 15.55
C LEU A 43 -2.99 5.19 15.01
N GLY A 44 -4.13 4.58 14.69
CA GLY A 44 -5.34 5.27 14.23
C GLY A 44 -5.48 5.36 12.71
N LEU A 45 -4.66 4.65 11.92
CA LEU A 45 -4.88 4.55 10.49
C LEU A 45 -5.98 3.53 10.20
N ASP A 46 -6.76 3.78 9.15
CA ASP A 46 -7.68 2.80 8.56
C ASP A 46 -7.05 2.15 7.30
N GLN A 47 -7.77 1.26 6.65
CA GLN A 47 -7.28 0.57 5.46
C GLN A 47 -6.92 1.54 4.34
N GLU A 48 -7.78 2.51 4.06
CA GLU A 48 -7.54 3.52 3.02
C GLU A 48 -6.31 4.37 3.34
N SER A 49 -6.17 4.82 4.59
CA SER A 49 -5.01 5.61 5.04
C SER A 49 -3.70 4.81 4.96
N ILE A 50 -3.72 3.52 5.28
CA ILE A 50 -2.56 2.65 5.15
C ILE A 50 -2.15 2.52 3.69
N MET A 51 -3.09 2.27 2.80
CA MET A 51 -2.79 2.17 1.36
C MET A 51 -2.27 3.48 0.80
N ASP A 52 -2.86 4.60 1.17
CA ASP A 52 -2.42 5.95 0.75
C ASP A 52 -1.00 6.29 1.26
N ALA A 53 -0.63 5.80 2.44
CA ALA A 53 0.70 6.02 2.99
C ALA A 53 1.83 5.34 2.20
N TYR A 54 1.55 4.21 1.55
CA TYR A 54 2.58 3.37 0.91
C TYR A 54 2.48 3.28 -0.61
N TYR A 55 1.35 3.67 -1.20
CA TYR A 55 1.11 3.55 -2.64
C TYR A 55 0.56 4.83 -3.24
N ASN A 56 0.96 5.09 -4.48
CA ASN A 56 0.28 6.05 -5.33
C ASN A 56 -0.98 5.42 -5.91
N THR A 57 -1.91 6.26 -6.35
CA THR A 57 -3.14 5.85 -7.04
C THR A 57 -3.02 6.10 -8.53
N VAL A 58 -3.50 5.15 -9.31
CA VAL A 58 -3.70 5.28 -10.77
C VAL A 58 -5.18 5.09 -11.06
N ASP A 59 -5.79 6.02 -11.76
CA ASP A 59 -7.20 5.96 -12.11
C ASP A 59 -7.41 5.26 -13.44
N TYR A 60 -8.44 4.41 -13.49
CA TYR A 60 -8.93 3.76 -14.70
C TYR A 60 -10.34 4.24 -14.97
N THR A 61 -10.54 4.91 -16.10
CA THR A 61 -11.85 5.43 -16.52
C THR A 61 -12.44 4.55 -17.62
N LEU A 62 -13.66 4.12 -17.42
CA LEU A 62 -14.36 3.26 -18.36
C LEU A 62 -14.67 4.01 -19.66
N ARG A 63 -14.23 3.43 -20.78
CA ARG A 63 -14.69 3.79 -22.12
C ARG A 63 -15.53 2.62 -22.64
N ARG A 64 -16.85 2.79 -22.62
CA ARG A 64 -17.80 1.73 -22.91
C ARG A 64 -17.57 1.13 -24.29
N GLY A 65 -17.51 -0.19 -24.35
CA GLY A 65 -17.28 -0.96 -25.59
C GLY A 65 -15.80 -1.02 -26.02
N GLU A 66 -14.90 -0.29 -25.38
CA GLU A 66 -13.49 -0.22 -25.78
C GLU A 66 -12.52 -0.73 -24.70
N GLY A 67 -12.73 -0.37 -23.44
CA GLY A 67 -11.84 -0.75 -22.34
C GLY A 67 -11.71 0.35 -21.29
N TRP A 68 -10.51 0.49 -20.75
CA TRP A 68 -10.18 1.48 -19.72
C TRP A 68 -9.15 2.47 -20.21
N VAL A 69 -9.34 3.74 -19.89
CA VAL A 69 -8.36 4.80 -20.12
C VAL A 69 -7.57 5.03 -18.84
N THR A 70 -6.24 4.99 -18.94
CA THR A 70 -5.33 5.24 -17.83
C THR A 70 -4.15 6.09 -18.27
N LYS A 71 -3.53 6.79 -17.31
CA LYS A 71 -2.35 7.61 -17.57
C LYS A 71 -1.18 6.75 -18.04
N PHE A 72 -0.45 7.26 -19.02
CA PHE A 72 0.75 6.60 -19.56
C PHE A 72 2.02 7.17 -18.95
N PHE A 73 2.95 6.26 -18.58
CA PHE A 73 4.27 6.59 -18.06
C PHE A 73 5.33 5.92 -18.94
N PRO A 74 5.85 6.60 -19.96
CA PRO A 74 6.77 6.01 -20.94
C PRO A 74 8.01 5.36 -20.33
N GLU A 75 8.53 5.92 -19.25
CA GLU A 75 9.73 5.42 -18.56
C GLU A 75 9.56 4.00 -18.03
N ARG A 76 8.34 3.65 -17.62
CA ARG A 76 8.02 2.35 -17.02
C ARG A 76 8.00 1.19 -18.00
N VAL A 77 7.78 1.47 -19.28
CA VAL A 77 7.74 0.44 -20.32
C VAL A 77 9.09 0.14 -20.93
N ARG A 78 10.13 0.85 -20.53
CA ARG A 78 11.50 0.64 -21.02
C ARG A 78 11.97 -0.79 -20.77
N GLY A 79 12.37 -1.48 -21.84
CA GLY A 79 12.90 -2.83 -21.76
C GLY A 79 11.84 -3.92 -21.52
N THR A 80 10.59 -3.55 -21.35
CA THR A 80 9.48 -4.49 -21.15
C THR A 80 8.95 -5.07 -22.47
N ARG A 81 8.19 -6.16 -22.35
CA ARG A 81 7.40 -6.74 -23.44
C ARG A 81 5.95 -6.68 -23.01
N PRO A 82 5.13 -5.80 -23.62
CA PRO A 82 3.72 -5.68 -23.21
C PRO A 82 2.96 -6.97 -23.54
N VAL A 83 1.99 -7.31 -22.72
CA VAL A 83 1.13 -8.49 -22.90
C VAL A 83 0.11 -8.26 -24.00
N HIS A 84 -0.30 -7.01 -24.19
CA HIS A 84 -1.23 -6.54 -25.23
C HIS A 84 -0.65 -5.31 -25.91
N ASP A 85 -1.19 -4.95 -27.05
CA ASP A 85 -0.79 -3.74 -27.76
C ASP A 85 -1.01 -2.52 -26.86
N LEU A 86 -0.02 -1.63 -26.81
CA LEU A 86 -0.18 -0.33 -26.15
C LEU A 86 -0.83 0.63 -27.15
N VAL A 87 -2.04 1.06 -26.84
CA VAL A 87 -2.87 1.91 -27.71
C VAL A 87 -2.99 3.28 -27.08
N ASP A 88 -2.72 4.32 -27.87
CA ASP A 88 -2.99 5.70 -27.48
C ASP A 88 -4.52 5.90 -27.37
N ALA A 89 -4.98 6.28 -26.18
CA ALA A 89 -6.41 6.46 -25.93
C ALA A 89 -7.04 7.60 -26.74
N ASP A 90 -6.25 8.61 -27.12
CA ASP A 90 -6.75 9.79 -27.81
C ASP A 90 -6.80 9.62 -29.33
N THR A 91 -5.84 8.88 -29.90
CA THR A 91 -5.72 8.68 -31.36
C THR A 91 -6.14 7.29 -31.84
N GLY A 92 -6.13 6.29 -30.96
CA GLY A 92 -6.34 4.90 -31.32
C GLY A 92 -5.13 4.22 -31.98
N GLU A 93 -4.00 4.91 -32.10
CA GLU A 93 -2.80 4.35 -32.70
C GLU A 93 -2.08 3.36 -31.75
N ILE A 94 -1.56 2.29 -32.33
CA ILE A 94 -0.71 1.33 -31.62
C ILE A 94 0.70 1.94 -31.50
N ILE A 95 1.12 2.27 -30.26
CA ILE A 95 2.44 2.84 -29.98
C ILE A 95 3.51 1.76 -29.72
N ALA A 96 3.09 0.58 -29.30
CA ALA A 96 3.94 -0.59 -29.13
C ALA A 96 3.12 -1.88 -29.30
N GLU A 97 3.66 -2.82 -30.07
CA GLU A 97 2.98 -4.10 -30.30
C GLU A 97 3.23 -5.07 -29.15
N ALA A 98 2.23 -5.91 -28.87
CA ALA A 98 2.32 -6.99 -27.92
C ALA A 98 3.55 -7.88 -28.16
N THR A 99 4.15 -8.37 -27.10
CA THR A 99 5.30 -9.28 -27.09
C THR A 99 6.63 -8.72 -27.64
N LYS A 100 6.61 -7.58 -28.33
CA LYS A 100 7.81 -6.92 -28.82
C LYS A 100 8.48 -6.11 -27.71
N LYS A 101 9.81 -6.22 -27.59
CA LYS A 101 10.56 -5.47 -26.59
C LYS A 101 10.58 -3.97 -26.92
N ILE A 102 10.18 -3.16 -25.96
CA ILE A 102 10.23 -1.70 -26.10
C ILE A 102 11.67 -1.24 -25.78
N THR A 103 12.34 -0.71 -26.80
CA THR A 103 13.73 -0.30 -26.71
C THR A 103 13.88 1.05 -25.99
N PRO A 104 15.05 1.33 -25.37
CA PRO A 104 15.31 2.64 -24.79
C PRO A 104 15.16 3.80 -25.77
N ARG A 105 15.48 3.56 -27.05
CA ARG A 105 15.32 4.56 -28.11
C ARG A 105 13.85 4.89 -28.38
N ALA A 106 12.99 3.86 -28.40
CA ALA A 106 11.54 4.03 -28.57
C ALA A 106 10.94 4.81 -27.39
N VAL A 107 11.36 4.50 -26.16
CA VAL A 107 10.92 5.21 -24.96
C VAL A 107 11.35 6.68 -25.00
N LYS A 108 12.61 6.94 -25.37
CA LYS A 108 13.12 8.31 -25.50
C LYS A 108 12.31 9.11 -26.52
N LYS A 109 11.96 8.50 -27.64
CA LYS A 109 11.11 9.14 -28.65
C LYS A 109 9.73 9.50 -28.08
N LEU A 110 9.09 8.57 -27.35
CA LEU A 110 7.78 8.82 -26.71
C LEU A 110 7.84 9.95 -25.67
N ILE A 111 8.94 10.05 -24.92
CA ILE A 111 9.15 11.13 -23.94
C ILE A 111 9.37 12.46 -24.65
N ASP A 112 10.25 12.51 -25.64
CA ASP A 112 10.64 13.72 -26.35
C ASP A 112 9.46 14.31 -27.14
N GLU A 113 8.65 13.47 -27.77
CA GLU A 113 7.45 13.89 -28.51
C GLU A 113 6.31 14.29 -27.57
N GLY A 114 6.17 13.62 -26.40
CA GLY A 114 5.20 13.94 -25.34
C GLY A 114 3.73 13.89 -25.78
N ASN A 115 3.43 13.25 -26.92
CA ASN A 115 2.11 13.26 -27.53
C ASN A 115 1.14 12.26 -26.89
N VAL A 116 1.65 11.14 -26.38
CA VAL A 116 0.85 10.08 -25.79
C VAL A 116 0.77 10.31 -24.28
N LYS A 117 -0.41 10.65 -23.79
CA LYS A 117 -0.66 10.91 -22.36
C LYS A 117 -1.42 9.81 -21.67
N ASN A 118 -2.32 9.15 -22.39
CA ASN A 118 -3.19 8.10 -21.87
C ASN A 118 -3.15 6.86 -22.76
N LEU A 119 -3.29 5.70 -22.14
CA LEU A 119 -3.45 4.43 -22.82
C LEU A 119 -4.90 3.94 -22.72
N LEU A 120 -5.35 3.29 -23.78
CA LEU A 120 -6.56 2.48 -23.78
C LEU A 120 -6.16 1.02 -23.56
N VAL A 121 -6.60 0.43 -22.44
CA VAL A 121 -6.28 -0.95 -22.08
C VAL A 121 -7.54 -1.83 -22.12
N PRO A 122 -7.41 -3.13 -22.44
CA PRO A 122 -8.54 -4.05 -22.43
C PRO A 122 -9.23 -4.15 -21.07
N PHE A 123 -10.51 -4.53 -21.05
CA PHE A 123 -11.30 -4.63 -19.83
C PHE A 123 -10.70 -5.54 -18.77
N ASP A 124 -10.13 -6.67 -19.15
CA ASP A 124 -9.55 -7.65 -18.25
C ASP A 124 -8.21 -7.24 -17.65
N GLN A 125 -7.60 -6.17 -18.14
CA GLN A 125 -6.28 -5.71 -17.67
C GLN A 125 -6.27 -5.16 -16.24
N ILE A 126 -7.41 -4.75 -15.71
CA ILE A 126 -7.52 -4.32 -14.32
C ILE A 126 -7.88 -5.45 -13.35
N VAL A 127 -8.23 -6.63 -13.87
CA VAL A 127 -8.47 -7.82 -13.05
C VAL A 127 -7.17 -8.24 -12.36
N GLY A 128 -7.24 -8.47 -11.07
CA GLY A 128 -6.08 -8.78 -10.22
C GLY A 128 -5.35 -7.55 -9.68
N LYS A 129 -5.71 -6.34 -10.07
CA LYS A 129 -5.24 -5.10 -9.45
C LYS A 129 -6.02 -4.82 -8.17
N PHE A 130 -5.46 -3.95 -7.34
CA PHE A 130 -6.02 -3.65 -6.01
C PHE A 130 -6.58 -2.24 -5.98
N VAL A 131 -7.76 -2.08 -5.40
CA VAL A 131 -8.42 -0.78 -5.25
C VAL A 131 -7.69 0.05 -4.19
N SER A 132 -7.49 1.34 -4.46
CA SER A 132 -6.77 2.24 -3.54
C SER A 132 -7.66 2.91 -2.50
N LYS A 133 -8.97 2.98 -2.75
CA LYS A 133 -9.96 3.66 -1.90
C LYS A 133 -11.20 2.81 -1.77
N ASP A 134 -11.96 3.04 -0.68
CA ASP A 134 -13.29 2.46 -0.56
C ASP A 134 -14.20 3.03 -1.65
N ILE A 135 -14.92 2.16 -2.35
CA ILE A 135 -15.94 2.55 -3.32
C ILE A 135 -17.29 2.25 -2.71
N ILE A 136 -18.07 3.29 -2.49
CA ILE A 136 -19.36 3.21 -1.81
C ILE A 136 -20.50 3.61 -2.73
N ASN A 137 -21.69 3.12 -2.39
CA ASN A 137 -22.94 3.64 -2.93
C ASN A 137 -23.26 4.96 -2.21
N GLU A 138 -23.27 6.07 -2.94
CA GLU A 138 -23.47 7.41 -2.37
C GLU A 138 -24.88 7.59 -1.79
N ASP A 139 -25.86 6.86 -2.29
CA ASP A 139 -27.24 6.95 -1.83
C ASP A 139 -27.51 6.15 -0.55
N THR A 140 -26.90 4.96 -0.43
CA THR A 140 -27.16 4.03 0.68
C THR A 140 -26.01 3.94 1.68
N GLY A 141 -24.82 4.42 1.33
CA GLY A 141 -23.61 4.27 2.12
C GLY A 141 -23.05 2.84 2.12
N ALA A 142 -23.61 1.92 1.34
CA ALA A 142 -23.12 0.56 1.23
C ALA A 142 -21.76 0.52 0.53
N ILE A 143 -20.84 -0.26 1.07
CA ILE A 143 -19.49 -0.42 0.52
C ILE A 143 -19.51 -1.53 -0.55
N TYR A 144 -19.13 -1.21 -1.78
CA TYR A 144 -18.96 -2.21 -2.83
C TYR A 144 -17.61 -2.93 -2.71
N VAL A 145 -16.53 -2.19 -2.54
CA VAL A 145 -15.18 -2.68 -2.33
C VAL A 145 -14.46 -1.78 -1.34
N GLU A 146 -13.57 -2.36 -0.56
CA GLU A 146 -12.71 -1.65 0.38
C GLU A 146 -11.32 -1.44 -0.18
N ALA A 147 -10.61 -0.41 0.30
CA ALA A 147 -9.23 -0.16 -0.05
C ALA A 147 -8.36 -1.40 0.17
N GLY A 148 -7.58 -1.78 -0.82
CA GLY A 148 -6.76 -2.98 -0.82
C GLY A 148 -7.44 -4.24 -1.36
N ASP A 149 -8.74 -4.21 -1.62
CA ASP A 149 -9.44 -5.34 -2.22
C ASP A 149 -8.98 -5.57 -3.66
N GLU A 150 -8.87 -6.85 -4.02
CA GLU A 150 -8.53 -7.26 -5.37
C GLU A 150 -9.75 -7.16 -6.30
N LEU A 151 -9.56 -6.60 -7.48
CA LEU A 151 -10.57 -6.61 -8.52
C LEU A 151 -10.65 -7.99 -9.14
N THR A 152 -11.82 -8.60 -9.04
CA THR A 152 -12.07 -9.97 -9.49
C THR A 152 -13.11 -10.01 -10.62
N TRP A 153 -12.97 -11.02 -11.47
CA TRP A 153 -13.82 -11.22 -12.62
C TRP A 153 -14.02 -12.71 -12.83
N THR A 154 -15.24 -13.18 -12.62
CA THR A 154 -15.57 -14.60 -12.74
C THR A 154 -16.29 -14.85 -14.05
N VAL A 155 -15.82 -15.80 -14.83
CA VAL A 155 -16.44 -16.23 -16.08
C VAL A 155 -16.87 -17.69 -16.00
N ASP A 156 -17.93 -18.02 -16.70
CA ASP A 156 -18.38 -19.40 -16.85
C ASP A 156 -17.61 -20.15 -17.97
N LYS A 157 -18.07 -21.36 -18.27
CA LYS A 157 -17.43 -22.21 -19.29
C LYS A 157 -17.57 -21.66 -20.72
N ASP A 158 -18.57 -20.82 -20.95
CA ASP A 158 -18.88 -20.20 -22.23
C ASP A 158 -18.20 -18.81 -22.38
N GLY A 159 -17.47 -18.37 -21.34
CA GLY A 159 -16.77 -17.10 -21.33
C GLY A 159 -17.63 -15.90 -20.91
N GLU A 160 -18.85 -16.15 -20.45
CA GLU A 160 -19.75 -15.12 -19.95
C GLU A 160 -19.38 -14.72 -18.52
N VAL A 161 -19.45 -13.43 -18.22
CA VAL A 161 -19.14 -12.90 -16.90
C VAL A 161 -20.28 -13.15 -15.94
N THR A 162 -20.02 -13.96 -14.92
CA THR A 162 -21.02 -14.39 -13.94
C THR A 162 -20.89 -13.73 -12.58
N GLY A 163 -19.75 -13.09 -12.29
CA GLY A 163 -19.55 -12.47 -10.99
C GLY A 163 -18.20 -11.77 -10.84
N GLY A 164 -17.88 -11.42 -9.61
CA GLY A 164 -16.67 -10.74 -9.20
C GLY A 164 -16.91 -9.28 -8.85
N SER A 165 -15.99 -8.69 -8.07
CA SER A 165 -16.10 -7.31 -7.60
C SER A 165 -16.15 -6.29 -8.76
N LEU A 166 -15.41 -6.56 -9.85
CA LEU A 166 -15.43 -5.68 -11.03
C LEU A 166 -16.81 -5.67 -11.70
N LYS A 167 -17.48 -6.83 -11.80
CA LYS A 167 -18.82 -6.90 -12.33
C LYS A 167 -19.81 -6.10 -11.46
N GLU A 168 -19.73 -6.25 -10.15
CA GLU A 168 -20.58 -5.51 -9.21
C GLU A 168 -20.43 -3.99 -9.36
N LEU A 169 -19.18 -3.51 -9.52
CA LEU A 169 -18.90 -2.09 -9.75
C LEU A 169 -19.48 -1.60 -11.07
N LEU A 170 -19.31 -2.36 -12.15
CA LEU A 170 -19.85 -2.01 -13.46
C LEU A 170 -21.38 -2.02 -13.48
N ASP A 171 -22.01 -3.01 -12.86
CA ASP A 171 -23.48 -3.10 -12.72
C ASP A 171 -24.04 -1.94 -11.89
N ALA A 172 -23.28 -1.43 -10.93
CA ALA A 172 -23.61 -0.26 -10.13
C ALA A 172 -23.40 1.08 -10.88
N GLY A 173 -22.89 1.05 -12.10
CA GLY A 173 -22.61 2.24 -12.89
C GLY A 173 -21.32 2.98 -12.52
N ILE A 174 -20.42 2.34 -11.78
CA ILE A 174 -19.11 2.91 -11.47
C ILE A 174 -18.24 2.91 -12.72
N THR A 175 -17.80 4.10 -13.14
CA THR A 175 -17.04 4.30 -14.38
C THR A 175 -15.60 4.71 -14.15
N GLU A 176 -15.24 5.02 -12.94
CA GLU A 176 -13.88 5.42 -12.54
C GLU A 176 -13.45 4.59 -11.33
N ILE A 177 -12.33 3.84 -11.48
CA ILE A 177 -11.82 2.94 -10.46
C ILE A 177 -10.40 3.39 -10.09
N PRO A 178 -10.18 3.86 -8.84
CA PRO A 178 -8.85 4.16 -8.33
C PRO A 178 -8.14 2.87 -7.93
N VAL A 179 -6.95 2.67 -8.44
CA VAL A 179 -6.17 1.45 -8.28
C VAL A 179 -4.81 1.76 -7.66
N LEU A 180 -4.30 0.89 -6.80
CA LEU A 180 -2.95 0.97 -6.28
C LEU A 180 -1.94 0.83 -7.41
N ASP A 181 -0.97 1.74 -7.46
CA ASP A 181 0.10 1.73 -8.46
C ASP A 181 1.19 0.71 -8.08
N ILE A 182 0.88 -0.55 -8.30
CA ILE A 182 1.76 -1.69 -8.04
C ILE A 182 2.12 -2.34 -9.38
N ASP A 183 3.39 -2.25 -9.77
CA ASP A 183 3.89 -2.82 -11.02
C ASP A 183 4.61 -4.16 -10.85
N ASN A 184 4.81 -4.62 -9.60
CA ASN A 184 5.54 -5.83 -9.23
C ASN A 184 7.02 -5.85 -9.69
N ILE A 185 7.55 -4.73 -10.13
CA ILE A 185 8.95 -4.54 -10.56
C ILE A 185 9.63 -3.52 -9.65
N THR A 186 9.14 -2.29 -9.62
CA THR A 186 9.67 -1.20 -8.79
C THR A 186 8.85 -0.93 -7.53
N VAL A 187 7.62 -1.38 -7.50
CA VAL A 187 6.69 -1.32 -6.37
C VAL A 187 6.03 -2.67 -6.17
N GLY A 188 6.32 -3.32 -5.05
CA GLY A 188 5.73 -4.60 -4.68
C GLY A 188 4.46 -4.48 -3.85
N PRO A 189 3.65 -5.54 -3.76
CA PRO A 189 2.37 -5.54 -3.04
C PRO A 189 2.52 -5.84 -1.54
N TYR A 190 3.67 -5.55 -0.93
CA TYR A 190 4.01 -6.02 0.42
C TYR A 190 3.06 -5.52 1.50
N MET A 191 2.79 -4.22 1.53
CA MET A 191 1.89 -3.64 2.52
C MET A 191 0.43 -4.04 2.27
N ARG A 192 0.01 -4.12 1.02
CA ARG A 192 -1.32 -4.63 0.66
C ARG A 192 -1.51 -6.07 1.13
N ASN A 193 -0.56 -6.95 0.85
CA ASN A 193 -0.62 -8.36 1.23
C ASN A 193 -0.55 -8.54 2.74
N THR A 194 0.24 -7.73 3.43
CA THR A 194 0.29 -7.72 4.89
C THR A 194 -1.07 -7.35 5.48
N MET A 195 -1.69 -6.29 4.95
CA MET A 195 -3.03 -5.87 5.38
C MET A 195 -4.09 -6.94 5.13
N ALA A 196 -4.02 -7.63 4.00
CA ALA A 196 -4.96 -8.71 3.66
C ALA A 196 -4.82 -9.94 4.58
N GLN A 197 -3.63 -10.20 5.11
CA GLN A 197 -3.39 -11.30 6.06
C GLN A 197 -3.63 -10.92 7.51
N ASP A 198 -3.73 -9.65 7.84
CA ASP A 198 -4.01 -9.18 9.19
C ASP A 198 -5.46 -9.50 9.56
N LYS A 199 -5.65 -10.09 10.73
CA LYS A 199 -6.98 -10.36 11.29
C LYS A 199 -7.65 -9.10 11.83
N ASN A 200 -6.86 -8.09 12.17
CA ASN A 200 -7.35 -6.81 12.66
C ASN A 200 -7.78 -5.92 11.48
N MET A 201 -8.84 -5.17 11.69
CA MET A 201 -9.38 -4.23 10.70
C MET A 201 -9.64 -2.84 11.29
N ASN A 202 -9.41 -2.67 12.60
CA ASN A 202 -9.65 -1.42 13.31
C ASN A 202 -8.67 -1.25 14.49
N ARG A 203 -8.67 -0.05 15.07
CA ARG A 203 -7.81 0.33 16.18
C ARG A 203 -8.02 -0.53 17.42
N ASP A 204 -9.24 -0.77 17.83
CA ASP A 204 -9.56 -1.43 19.09
C ASP A 204 -9.08 -2.87 19.13
N THR A 205 -9.34 -3.65 18.07
CA THR A 205 -8.87 -5.04 17.97
C THR A 205 -7.35 -5.11 17.85
N ALA A 206 -6.73 -4.16 17.16
CA ALA A 206 -5.28 -4.05 17.04
C ALA A 206 -4.60 -3.75 18.39
N LEU A 207 -5.14 -2.82 19.15
CA LEU A 207 -4.66 -2.50 20.50
C LEU A 207 -4.74 -3.71 21.43
N MET A 208 -5.84 -4.46 21.38
CA MET A 208 -6.00 -5.66 22.19
C MET A 208 -5.01 -6.77 21.81
N ASP A 209 -4.68 -6.92 20.53
CA ASP A 209 -3.67 -7.88 20.09
C ASP A 209 -2.26 -7.49 20.55
N ILE A 210 -1.92 -6.21 20.49
CA ILE A 210 -0.66 -5.70 21.02
C ILE A 210 -0.59 -5.94 22.54
N TYR A 211 -1.67 -5.68 23.25
CA TYR A 211 -1.75 -5.94 24.69
C TYR A 211 -1.52 -7.42 25.03
N ARG A 212 -2.12 -8.34 24.29
CA ARG A 212 -1.92 -9.79 24.49
C ARG A 212 -0.47 -10.21 24.28
N VAL A 213 0.23 -9.57 23.38
CA VAL A 213 1.65 -9.81 23.12
C VAL A 213 2.51 -9.26 24.25
N MET A 214 2.21 -8.07 24.73
CA MET A 214 2.98 -7.38 25.77
C MET A 214 2.70 -7.90 27.17
N ARG A 215 1.48 -8.37 27.44
CA ARG A 215 1.03 -8.91 28.74
C ARG A 215 0.29 -10.23 28.57
N PRO A 216 1.04 -11.30 28.27
CA PRO A 216 0.43 -12.63 28.09
C PRO A 216 -0.31 -13.08 29.35
N GLY A 217 -1.51 -13.65 29.15
CA GLY A 217 -2.31 -14.20 30.25
C GLY A 217 -3.22 -13.17 30.96
N GLU A 218 -3.07 -11.88 30.69
CA GLU A 218 -4.00 -10.88 31.20
C GLU A 218 -5.15 -10.66 30.19
N PRO A 219 -6.41 -10.63 30.64
CA PRO A 219 -7.54 -10.36 29.75
C PRO A 219 -7.47 -8.91 29.25
N PRO A 220 -7.49 -8.67 27.93
CA PRO A 220 -7.39 -7.33 27.38
C PRO A 220 -8.71 -6.59 27.50
N THR A 221 -8.63 -5.28 27.79
CA THR A 221 -9.70 -4.32 27.59
C THR A 221 -9.19 -3.21 26.69
N VAL A 222 -10.07 -2.53 25.97
CA VAL A 222 -9.66 -1.43 25.07
C VAL A 222 -8.95 -0.33 25.84
N ASP A 223 -9.47 0.05 27.02
CA ASP A 223 -8.88 1.11 27.84
C ASP A 223 -7.49 0.74 28.36
N ALA A 224 -7.32 -0.48 28.88
CA ALA A 224 -6.03 -0.95 29.35
C ALA A 224 -5.02 -1.09 28.19
N ALA A 225 -5.46 -1.58 27.05
CA ALA A 225 -4.64 -1.72 25.85
C ALA A 225 -4.18 -0.37 25.31
N SER A 226 -5.08 0.61 25.24
CA SER A 226 -4.76 1.98 24.83
C SER A 226 -3.77 2.64 25.78
N ALA A 227 -4.01 2.52 27.08
CA ALA A 227 -3.10 3.06 28.10
C ALA A 227 -1.69 2.45 28.02
N LEU A 228 -1.59 1.14 27.85
CA LEU A 228 -0.31 0.48 27.65
C LEU A 228 0.39 0.96 26.39
N PHE A 229 -0.33 1.01 25.27
CA PHE A 229 0.23 1.42 23.97
C PHE A 229 0.80 2.84 24.02
N ASP A 230 0.10 3.77 24.67
CA ASP A 230 0.55 5.15 24.83
C ASP A 230 1.85 5.27 25.59
N THR A 231 2.17 4.30 26.47
CA THR A 231 3.42 4.30 27.27
C THR A 231 4.63 3.73 26.52
N LEU A 232 4.42 2.99 25.41
CA LEU A 232 5.52 2.27 24.75
C LEU A 232 6.50 3.22 24.04
N PHE A 233 5.99 4.20 23.28
CA PHE A 233 6.80 5.01 22.37
C PHE A 233 6.53 6.52 22.47
N PHE A 234 5.44 6.94 23.12
CA PHE A 234 4.90 8.29 23.02
C PHE A 234 4.98 9.07 24.33
N ASP A 235 5.30 8.43 25.42
CA ASP A 235 5.42 9.00 26.75
C ASP A 235 6.87 9.43 27.01
N SER A 236 7.11 10.73 27.15
CA SER A 236 8.46 11.31 27.38
C SER A 236 9.12 10.87 28.69
N GLU A 237 8.34 10.42 29.67
CA GLU A 237 8.87 9.89 30.93
C GLU A 237 9.43 8.47 30.77
N ARG A 238 8.94 7.73 29.78
CA ARG A 238 9.25 6.30 29.56
C ARG A 238 10.02 6.01 28.29
N TYR A 239 10.03 6.95 27.36
CA TYR A 239 10.69 6.80 26.06
C TYR A 239 11.54 8.02 25.72
N ASP A 240 12.77 7.78 25.31
CA ASP A 240 13.70 8.82 24.91
C ASP A 240 14.64 8.33 23.80
N LEU A 241 14.54 8.93 22.62
CA LEU A 241 15.49 8.71 21.51
C LEU A 241 16.85 9.32 21.75
N SER A 242 16.98 10.28 22.68
CA SER A 242 18.02 11.30 22.78
C SER A 242 17.97 12.32 21.62
N ALA A 243 18.61 13.47 21.82
CA ALA A 243 18.73 14.47 20.75
C ALA A 243 19.49 13.92 19.53
N VAL A 244 20.57 13.17 19.79
CA VAL A 244 21.36 12.52 18.72
C VAL A 244 20.54 11.48 17.96
N GLY A 245 19.75 10.69 18.67
CA GLY A 245 18.85 9.69 18.06
C GLY A 245 17.80 10.35 17.15
N ARG A 246 17.19 11.46 17.61
CA ARG A 246 16.24 12.23 16.81
C ARG A 246 16.89 12.79 15.56
N VAL A 247 18.04 13.40 15.65
CA VAL A 247 18.76 13.95 14.50
C VAL A 247 19.11 12.85 13.48
N LYS A 248 19.61 11.70 13.93
CA LYS A 248 19.92 10.56 13.05
C LYS A 248 18.68 10.02 12.37
N MET A 249 17.57 9.90 13.09
CA MET A 249 16.29 9.46 12.51
C MET A 249 15.80 10.44 11.45
N ASN A 250 15.81 11.73 11.73
CA ASN A 250 15.44 12.77 10.76
C ASN A 250 16.27 12.68 9.47
N MET A 251 17.58 12.54 9.62
CA MET A 251 18.48 12.38 8.46
C MET A 251 18.19 11.12 7.65
N ARG A 252 17.97 10.01 8.33
CA ARG A 252 17.74 8.71 7.66
C ARG A 252 16.39 8.61 6.96
N LEU A 253 15.36 9.25 7.54
CA LEU A 253 13.97 9.16 7.09
C LEU A 253 13.48 10.44 6.37
N ALA A 254 14.37 11.40 6.13
CA ALA A 254 14.05 12.69 5.55
C ALA A 254 12.91 13.42 6.28
N LEU A 255 12.95 13.39 7.61
CA LEU A 255 12.00 14.07 8.49
C LEU A 255 12.58 15.40 8.94
N ASP A 256 11.71 16.38 9.15
CA ASP A 256 12.05 17.72 9.66
C ASP A 256 11.35 17.96 11.02
N LYS A 257 11.81 17.24 12.03
CA LYS A 257 11.28 17.38 13.39
C LYS A 257 12.32 18.02 14.30
N PRO A 258 11.89 18.82 15.29
CA PRO A 258 12.82 19.44 16.22
C PRO A 258 13.60 18.38 17.03
N ASP A 259 14.86 18.64 17.34
CA ASP A 259 15.70 17.75 18.14
C ASP A 259 15.20 17.58 19.59
N THR A 260 14.30 18.46 20.01
CA THR A 260 13.59 18.38 21.30
C THR A 260 12.48 17.34 21.31
N GLN A 261 12.00 16.88 20.14
CA GLN A 261 11.01 15.80 20.04
C GLN A 261 11.71 14.44 20.16
N ARG A 262 11.83 13.95 21.38
CA ARG A 262 12.59 12.74 21.71
C ARG A 262 11.74 11.48 21.86
N THR A 263 10.43 11.59 21.72
CA THR A 263 9.50 10.47 21.59
C THR A 263 9.18 10.21 20.13
N LEU A 264 8.68 9.00 19.82
CA LEU A 264 8.12 8.72 18.50
C LEU A 264 6.75 9.37 18.35
N ASP A 265 6.35 9.54 17.09
CA ASP A 265 4.98 9.79 16.70
C ASP A 265 4.59 8.85 15.54
N ARG A 266 3.36 8.97 15.07
CA ARG A 266 2.84 8.15 13.97
C ARG A 266 3.66 8.29 12.69
N GLU A 267 4.06 9.50 12.35
CA GLU A 267 4.85 9.77 11.14
C GLU A 267 6.22 9.08 11.16
N ASP A 268 6.89 9.06 12.32
CA ASP A 268 8.16 8.36 12.49
C ASP A 268 8.05 6.87 12.15
N ILE A 269 7.00 6.23 12.65
CA ILE A 269 6.76 4.80 12.46
C ILE A 269 6.38 4.51 10.99
N VAL A 270 5.48 5.29 10.42
CA VAL A 270 5.08 5.18 9.00
C VAL A 270 6.29 5.34 8.09
N ALA A 271 7.14 6.35 8.34
CA ALA A 271 8.33 6.62 7.55
C ALA A 271 9.39 5.51 7.68
N CYS A 272 9.56 4.94 8.85
CA CYS A 272 10.49 3.83 9.07
C CYS A 272 10.08 2.57 8.31
N ILE A 273 8.81 2.23 8.33
CA ILE A 273 8.24 1.13 7.55
C ILE A 273 8.40 1.40 6.05
N LYS A 274 8.14 2.63 5.61
CA LYS A 274 8.31 3.03 4.21
C LYS A 274 9.74 2.86 3.72
N ALA A 275 10.72 3.28 4.52
CA ALA A 275 12.13 3.08 4.21
C ALA A 275 12.49 1.60 4.03
N LEU A 276 11.96 0.72 4.88
CA LEU A 276 12.16 -0.72 4.77
C LEU A 276 11.52 -1.30 3.49
N VAL A 277 10.31 -0.90 3.18
CA VAL A 277 9.59 -1.33 1.96
C VAL A 277 10.32 -0.86 0.70
N GLU A 278 10.76 0.39 0.67
CA GLU A 278 11.54 0.95 -0.44
C GLU A 278 12.88 0.22 -0.62
N LEU A 279 13.54 -0.14 0.47
CA LEU A 279 14.75 -0.96 0.41
C LEU A 279 14.47 -2.33 -0.21
N ARG A 280 13.33 -2.95 0.10
CA ARG A 280 12.92 -4.23 -0.51
C ARG A 280 12.61 -4.07 -1.99
N ASP A 281 12.07 -2.92 -2.40
CA ASP A 281 11.82 -2.57 -3.80
C ASP A 281 13.11 -2.22 -4.58
N GLY A 282 14.25 -2.12 -3.89
CA GLY A 282 15.55 -1.83 -4.51
C GLY A 282 15.85 -0.34 -4.68
N LYS A 283 15.25 0.52 -3.86
CA LYS A 283 15.45 1.98 -3.86
C LYS A 283 16.44 2.42 -2.80
#